data_d0655d3cd899a0f81c0076cc956c49f7
#
_entry.id   d0655d3cd899a0f81c0076cc956c49f7
#
_cell.length_a   1.000
_cell.length_b   1.000
_cell.length_c   1.000
_cell.angle_alpha   90.00
_cell.angle_beta   90.00
_cell.angle_gamma   90.00
#
_symmetry.space_group_name_H-M   'P 1'
#
loop_
_entity.id
_entity.type
_entity.pdbx_description
1 polymer ?
#
loop_
_entity_poly.entity_id
_entity_poly.type
_entity_poly.pdbx_seq_one_letter_code
_entity_poly.pdbx_strand_id
1 'polypeptide(L)'
;MIQRERVADNVYFFQSDSYALVTAGVVAGPHWAVVIDTLPTPDETLNIREYIEQELGVPVRYVINTHYHADHTWGNCFFPGATVISHDLCRQLLETKGSASLEAAKKQNILFRQVELVLPHITFGQGQMSLKVGKKNLTMVPMPGHSKDGIGVLVEEDRVFFSGDAFMPLPYIVDGDIEDQINSLKKISSMGLENVVQGHGDIVLRGEIEIAVKENLSYLSAIRKAVRKAGRRKYPWDALEEVDVESCGKSRVLIGGLAPELHMRNLKALYKQIFGELPAASDYDYYD
;
A
#
# COMPACT_ATOMS: atom_id res chain seq x y z
N MET A 1 9.10 14.33 -11.54
CA MET A 1 10.19 13.33 -11.78
C MET A 1 10.06 12.27 -10.71
N ILE A 2 10.13 11.00 -11.07
CA ILE A 2 10.08 9.90 -10.09
C ILE A 2 11.40 9.85 -9.30
N GLN A 3 11.33 9.75 -7.98
CA GLN A 3 12.51 9.49 -7.16
C GLN A 3 12.92 8.03 -7.31
N ARG A 4 14.23 7.76 -7.34
CA ARG A 4 14.77 6.40 -7.44
C ARG A 4 16.00 6.26 -6.56
N GLU A 5 16.06 5.15 -5.81
CA GLU A 5 17.20 4.81 -4.98
C GLU A 5 17.57 3.33 -5.12
N ARG A 6 18.84 3.00 -4.95
CA ARG A 6 19.33 1.62 -4.83
C ARG A 6 19.34 1.22 -3.36
N VAL A 7 18.46 0.29 -2.98
CA VAL A 7 18.30 -0.16 -1.58
C VAL A 7 19.30 -1.25 -1.21
N ALA A 8 19.60 -2.13 -2.18
CA ALA A 8 20.59 -3.20 -2.05
C ALA A 8 21.16 -3.56 -3.43
N ASP A 9 22.03 -4.56 -3.51
CA ASP A 9 22.56 -5.01 -4.79
C ASP A 9 21.44 -5.52 -5.71
N ASN A 10 21.26 -4.86 -6.87
CA ASN A 10 20.17 -5.13 -7.83
C ASN A 10 18.75 -5.04 -7.23
N VAL A 11 18.56 -4.28 -6.16
CA VAL A 11 17.27 -3.96 -5.56
C VAL A 11 17.08 -2.45 -5.55
N TYR A 12 16.01 -1.97 -6.16
CA TYR A 12 15.73 -0.56 -6.37
C TYR A 12 14.35 -0.19 -5.83
N PHE A 13 14.25 1.02 -5.34
CA PHE A 13 13.05 1.69 -4.86
C PHE A 13 12.72 2.84 -5.81
N PHE A 14 11.44 3.02 -6.06
CA PHE A 14 10.88 4.14 -6.81
C PHE A 14 9.75 4.76 -5.99
N GLN A 15 9.66 6.08 -6.02
CA GLN A 15 8.60 6.81 -5.33
C GLN A 15 7.98 7.84 -6.27
N SER A 16 6.65 7.89 -6.31
CA SER A 16 5.89 8.91 -7.02
C SER A 16 6.03 10.27 -6.31
N ASP A 17 6.27 11.31 -7.07
CA ASP A 17 6.18 12.70 -6.61
C ASP A 17 4.82 13.34 -6.94
N SER A 18 3.99 12.66 -7.71
CA SER A 18 2.70 13.15 -8.20
C SER A 18 1.49 12.61 -7.44
N TYR A 19 1.64 11.49 -6.71
CA TYR A 19 0.54 10.88 -5.99
C TYR A 19 0.96 10.24 -4.67
N ALA A 20 0.59 10.88 -3.56
CA ALA A 20 0.64 10.30 -2.20
C ALA A 20 1.98 9.65 -1.80
N LEU A 21 3.09 9.95 -2.47
CA LEU A 21 4.40 9.33 -2.26
C LEU A 21 4.35 7.79 -2.39
N VAL A 22 3.45 7.25 -3.24
CA VAL A 22 3.32 5.80 -3.45
C VAL A 22 4.61 5.23 -4.01
N THR A 23 4.91 3.97 -3.67
CA THR A 23 6.18 3.34 -3.99
C THR A 23 6.05 2.14 -4.89
N ALA A 24 7.13 1.82 -5.58
CA ALA A 24 7.31 0.59 -6.33
C ALA A 24 8.72 0.05 -6.13
N GLY A 25 8.92 -1.23 -6.37
CA GLY A 25 10.20 -1.89 -6.26
C GLY A 25 10.63 -2.57 -7.55
N VAL A 26 11.95 -2.71 -7.72
CA VAL A 26 12.53 -3.52 -8.80
C VAL A 26 13.62 -4.42 -8.24
N VAL A 27 13.55 -5.70 -8.55
CA VAL A 27 14.63 -6.67 -8.29
C VAL A 27 15.12 -7.22 -9.60
N ALA A 28 16.37 -6.91 -9.95
CA ALA A 28 16.98 -7.32 -11.21
C ALA A 28 17.83 -8.60 -11.05
N GLY A 29 17.57 -9.56 -11.92
CA GLY A 29 18.43 -10.71 -12.12
C GLY A 29 19.32 -10.55 -13.36
N PRO A 30 20.15 -11.54 -13.68
CA PRO A 30 21.07 -11.46 -14.83
C PRO A 30 20.36 -11.52 -16.20
N HIS A 31 19.11 -11.96 -16.26
CA HIS A 31 18.39 -12.18 -17.52
C HIS A 31 17.01 -11.53 -17.56
N TRP A 32 16.46 -11.14 -16.44
CA TRP A 32 15.14 -10.54 -16.31
C TRP A 32 14.95 -9.91 -14.93
N ALA A 33 13.98 -9.00 -14.84
CA ALA A 33 13.64 -8.31 -13.62
C ALA A 33 12.21 -8.63 -13.16
N VAL A 34 11.97 -8.38 -11.88
CA VAL A 34 10.66 -8.33 -11.23
C VAL A 34 10.36 -6.91 -10.83
N VAL A 35 9.15 -6.46 -11.10
CA VAL A 35 8.59 -5.19 -10.58
C VAL A 35 7.65 -5.54 -9.44
N ILE A 36 7.71 -4.80 -8.34
CA ILE A 36 6.83 -4.92 -7.17
C ILE A 36 6.03 -3.64 -7.10
N ASP A 37 4.73 -3.74 -7.37
CA ASP A 37 3.81 -2.62 -7.62
C ASP A 37 4.23 -1.71 -8.78
N THR A 38 3.32 -0.89 -9.30
CA THR A 38 3.53 -0.29 -10.62
C THR A 38 3.35 1.21 -10.69
N LEU A 39 3.02 1.87 -9.57
CA LEU A 39 2.61 3.27 -9.50
C LEU A 39 1.31 3.59 -10.26
N PRO A 40 0.65 4.72 -9.95
CA PRO A 40 -0.68 5.02 -10.48
C PRO A 40 -0.66 5.61 -11.89
N THR A 41 0.39 6.36 -12.24
CA THR A 41 0.40 7.12 -13.49
C THR A 41 1.17 6.41 -14.59
N PRO A 42 0.66 6.44 -15.84
CA PRO A 42 1.34 5.81 -16.97
C PRO A 42 2.79 6.27 -17.16
N ASP A 43 3.04 7.57 -17.05
CA ASP A 43 4.36 8.14 -17.27
C ASP A 43 5.37 7.65 -16.23
N GLU A 44 4.98 7.56 -14.95
CA GLU A 44 5.85 7.05 -13.90
C GLU A 44 6.14 5.55 -14.08
N THR A 45 5.12 4.76 -14.45
CA THR A 45 5.30 3.34 -14.74
C THR A 45 6.22 3.11 -15.94
N LEU A 46 6.04 3.89 -17.02
CA LEU A 46 6.90 3.82 -18.21
C LEU A 46 8.35 4.20 -17.89
N ASN A 47 8.58 5.17 -16.99
CA ASN A 47 9.92 5.50 -16.52
C ASN A 47 10.59 4.33 -15.77
N ILE A 48 9.84 3.58 -14.94
CA ILE A 48 10.35 2.36 -14.29
C ILE A 48 10.75 1.34 -15.34
N ARG A 49 9.88 1.08 -16.33
CA ARG A 49 10.14 0.13 -17.41
C ARG A 49 11.37 0.54 -18.22
N GLU A 50 11.46 1.80 -18.65
CA GLU A 50 12.59 2.33 -19.40
C GLU A 50 13.91 2.14 -18.65
N TYR A 51 13.93 2.45 -17.35
CA TYR A 51 15.09 2.22 -16.51
C TYR A 51 15.52 0.74 -16.49
N ILE A 52 14.57 -0.19 -16.36
CA ILE A 52 14.88 -1.62 -16.33
C ILE A 52 15.44 -2.08 -17.69
N GLU A 53 14.79 -1.70 -18.79
CA GLU A 53 15.14 -2.17 -20.13
C GLU A 53 16.42 -1.51 -20.65
N GLN A 54 16.65 -0.22 -20.38
CA GLN A 54 17.79 0.53 -20.93
C GLN A 54 19.00 0.58 -20.00
N GLU A 55 18.79 0.84 -18.70
CA GLU A 55 19.91 1.00 -17.76
C GLU A 55 20.33 -0.34 -17.13
N LEU A 56 19.36 -1.23 -16.80
CA LEU A 56 19.68 -2.55 -16.26
C LEU A 56 19.85 -3.59 -17.37
N GLY A 57 19.39 -3.32 -18.60
CA GLY A 57 19.60 -4.13 -19.79
C GLY A 57 18.86 -5.47 -19.77
N VAL A 58 17.77 -5.60 -19.02
CA VAL A 58 16.99 -6.83 -18.91
C VAL A 58 15.49 -6.58 -19.08
N PRO A 59 14.71 -7.55 -19.64
CA PRO A 59 13.27 -7.41 -19.73
C PRO A 59 12.58 -7.62 -18.37
N VAL A 60 11.41 -7.03 -18.19
CA VAL A 60 10.51 -7.34 -17.07
C VAL A 60 9.78 -8.64 -17.37
N ARG A 61 9.94 -9.64 -16.50
CA ARG A 61 9.29 -10.95 -16.63
C ARG A 61 8.10 -11.13 -15.72
N TYR A 62 8.15 -10.55 -14.51
CA TYR A 62 7.09 -10.64 -13.54
C TYR A 62 6.77 -9.26 -12.95
N VAL A 63 5.49 -9.05 -12.66
CA VAL A 63 4.99 -7.98 -11.81
C VAL A 63 4.35 -8.63 -10.59
N ILE A 64 4.68 -8.20 -9.39
CA ILE A 64 4.04 -8.64 -8.14
C ILE A 64 3.21 -7.48 -7.63
N ASN A 65 1.89 -7.65 -7.50
CA ASN A 65 1.06 -6.66 -6.84
C ASN A 65 0.88 -7.00 -5.37
N THR A 66 1.18 -6.05 -4.49
CA THR A 66 1.04 -6.22 -3.04
C THR A 66 -0.43 -6.29 -2.62
N HIS A 67 -1.30 -5.54 -3.28
CA HIS A 67 -2.75 -5.55 -3.08
C HIS A 67 -3.48 -4.90 -4.27
N TYR A 68 -4.82 -4.87 -4.24
CA TYR A 68 -5.65 -4.52 -5.40
C TYR A 68 -5.82 -3.03 -5.68
N HIS A 69 -5.35 -2.12 -4.84
CA HIS A 69 -5.57 -0.69 -5.04
C HIS A 69 -4.94 -0.17 -6.33
N ALA A 70 -5.53 0.88 -6.86
CA ALA A 70 -5.25 1.44 -8.16
C ALA A 70 -3.79 1.88 -8.35
N ASP A 71 -3.25 2.52 -7.35
CA ASP A 71 -1.89 3.06 -7.31
C ASP A 71 -0.80 1.98 -7.21
N HIS A 72 -1.17 0.72 -7.00
CA HIS A 72 -0.29 -0.44 -7.01
C HIS A 72 -0.47 -1.34 -8.24
N THR A 73 -1.60 -1.22 -8.97
CA THR A 73 -1.98 -2.18 -10.02
C THR A 73 -2.20 -1.59 -11.40
N TRP A 74 -2.56 -0.30 -11.53
CA TRP A 74 -2.93 0.28 -12.81
C TRP A 74 -1.79 0.37 -13.82
N GLY A 75 -0.55 0.36 -13.36
CA GLY A 75 0.62 0.29 -14.22
C GLY A 75 0.90 -1.09 -14.82
N ASN A 76 0.21 -2.16 -14.40
CA ASN A 76 0.44 -3.53 -14.92
C ASN A 76 0.42 -3.61 -16.44
N CYS A 77 -0.47 -2.88 -17.11
CA CYS A 77 -0.64 -2.90 -18.56
C CYS A 77 0.57 -2.34 -19.34
N PHE A 78 1.46 -1.60 -18.68
CA PHE A 78 2.67 -1.05 -19.30
C PHE A 78 3.86 -2.00 -19.28
N PHE A 79 3.68 -3.22 -18.76
CA PHE A 79 4.66 -4.32 -18.82
C PHE A 79 4.16 -5.46 -19.72
N PRO A 80 4.07 -5.24 -21.06
CA PRO A 80 3.53 -6.24 -21.97
C PRO A 80 4.36 -7.52 -21.95
N GLY A 81 3.68 -8.66 -21.83
CA GLY A 81 4.30 -9.97 -21.74
C GLY A 81 4.79 -10.38 -20.35
N ALA A 82 4.76 -9.48 -19.37
CA ALA A 82 5.04 -9.84 -17.98
C ALA A 82 3.89 -10.64 -17.36
N THR A 83 4.24 -11.60 -16.50
CA THR A 83 3.28 -12.38 -15.73
C THR A 83 3.02 -11.68 -14.41
N VAL A 84 1.75 -11.31 -14.16
CA VAL A 84 1.34 -10.66 -12.90
C VAL A 84 1.05 -11.72 -11.85
N ILE A 85 1.61 -11.55 -10.66
CA ILE A 85 1.48 -12.43 -9.48
C ILE A 85 0.88 -11.63 -8.33
N SER A 86 -0.07 -12.21 -7.59
CA SER A 86 -0.63 -11.60 -6.38
C SER A 86 -1.38 -12.63 -5.52
N HIS A 87 -2.03 -12.14 -4.45
CA HIS A 87 -2.96 -12.95 -3.65
C HIS A 87 -4.26 -13.26 -4.41
N ASP A 88 -4.91 -14.40 -4.16
CA ASP A 88 -6.20 -14.78 -4.78
C ASP A 88 -7.27 -13.70 -4.59
N LEU A 89 -7.35 -13.11 -3.40
CA LEU A 89 -8.28 -12.02 -3.10
C LEU A 89 -7.99 -10.76 -3.91
N CYS A 90 -6.73 -10.46 -4.23
CA CYS A 90 -6.38 -9.34 -5.07
C CYS A 90 -7.03 -9.46 -6.46
N ARG A 91 -6.90 -10.64 -7.07
CA ARG A 91 -7.58 -10.91 -8.35
C ARG A 91 -9.10 -10.73 -8.25
N GLN A 92 -9.74 -11.30 -7.21
CA GLN A 92 -11.18 -11.18 -6.99
C GLN A 92 -11.64 -9.72 -6.78
N LEU A 93 -10.86 -8.93 -6.03
CA LEU A 93 -11.16 -7.53 -5.77
C LEU A 93 -10.97 -6.67 -7.03
N LEU A 94 -9.95 -6.95 -7.84
CA LEU A 94 -9.77 -6.31 -9.14
C LEU A 94 -10.92 -6.63 -10.10
N GLU A 95 -11.38 -7.88 -10.16
CA GLU A 95 -12.54 -8.30 -10.98
C GLU A 95 -13.83 -7.60 -10.55
N THR A 96 -14.05 -7.46 -9.24
CA THR A 96 -15.32 -6.95 -8.71
C THR A 96 -15.36 -5.44 -8.53
N LYS A 97 -14.24 -4.81 -8.14
CA LYS A 97 -14.16 -3.37 -7.84
C LYS A 97 -13.27 -2.59 -8.82
N GLY A 98 -12.18 -3.22 -9.29
CA GLY A 98 -11.13 -2.55 -10.06
C GLY A 98 -11.65 -1.96 -11.38
N SER A 99 -12.49 -2.69 -12.11
CA SER A 99 -13.05 -2.23 -13.38
C SER A 99 -13.91 -0.96 -13.20
N ALA A 100 -14.80 -0.96 -12.22
CA ALA A 100 -15.65 0.19 -11.93
C ALA A 100 -14.83 1.42 -11.48
N SER A 101 -13.82 1.20 -10.65
CA SER A 101 -12.91 2.24 -10.20
C SER A 101 -12.12 2.86 -11.36
N LEU A 102 -11.57 2.04 -12.25
CA LEU A 102 -10.85 2.50 -13.43
C LEU A 102 -11.73 3.29 -14.38
N GLU A 103 -12.96 2.82 -14.67
CA GLU A 103 -13.90 3.52 -15.54
C GLU A 103 -14.34 4.88 -14.94
N ALA A 104 -14.48 4.98 -13.62
CA ALA A 104 -14.71 6.25 -12.95
C ALA A 104 -13.50 7.20 -13.09
N ALA A 105 -12.28 6.71 -12.90
CA ALA A 105 -11.07 7.50 -13.04
C ALA A 105 -10.84 7.99 -14.47
N LYS A 106 -11.10 7.16 -15.50
CA LYS A 106 -11.02 7.55 -16.93
C LYS A 106 -11.96 8.70 -17.29
N LYS A 107 -13.12 8.78 -16.62
CA LYS A 107 -14.08 9.90 -16.81
C LYS A 107 -13.58 11.20 -16.18
N GLN A 108 -12.86 11.10 -15.07
CA GLN A 108 -12.38 12.26 -14.30
C GLN A 108 -11.04 12.78 -14.82
N ASN A 109 -10.16 11.91 -15.31
CA ASN A 109 -8.82 12.30 -15.72
C ASN A 109 -8.39 11.56 -17.01
N ILE A 110 -8.04 12.37 -18.03
CA ILE A 110 -7.60 11.90 -19.34
C ILE A 110 -6.35 10.99 -19.27
N LEU A 111 -5.50 11.17 -18.27
CA LEU A 111 -4.26 10.39 -18.07
C LEU A 111 -4.54 8.88 -17.94
N PHE A 112 -5.70 8.51 -17.39
CA PHE A 112 -6.03 7.10 -17.21
C PHE A 112 -6.68 6.42 -18.41
N ARG A 113 -6.96 7.16 -19.51
CA ARG A 113 -7.63 6.57 -20.69
C ARG A 113 -6.86 5.43 -21.34
N GLN A 114 -5.54 5.45 -21.26
CA GLN A 114 -4.68 4.41 -21.80
C GLN A 114 -4.43 3.22 -20.82
N VAL A 115 -4.91 3.33 -19.59
CA VAL A 115 -4.80 2.25 -18.61
C VAL A 115 -5.79 1.14 -18.93
N GLU A 116 -5.31 -0.10 -18.95
CA GLU A 116 -6.12 -1.30 -19.05
C GLU A 116 -5.98 -2.14 -17.80
N LEU A 117 -7.09 -2.68 -17.31
CA LEU A 117 -7.06 -3.53 -16.13
C LEU A 117 -6.46 -4.89 -16.48
N VAL A 118 -5.30 -5.19 -15.89
CA VAL A 118 -4.64 -6.50 -16.02
C VAL A 118 -4.79 -7.26 -14.72
N LEU A 119 -5.50 -8.38 -14.78
CA LEU A 119 -5.70 -9.25 -13.62
C LEU A 119 -4.46 -10.13 -13.38
N PRO A 120 -4.15 -10.48 -12.11
CA PRO A 120 -3.09 -11.43 -11.80
C PRO A 120 -3.26 -12.76 -12.55
N HIS A 121 -2.18 -13.23 -13.19
CA HIS A 121 -2.13 -14.49 -13.94
C HIS A 121 -1.85 -15.69 -13.04
N ILE A 122 -1.00 -15.48 -12.02
CA ILE A 122 -0.64 -16.47 -11.02
C ILE A 122 -1.08 -15.92 -9.67
N THR A 123 -1.81 -16.73 -8.91
CA THR A 123 -2.29 -16.35 -7.58
C THR A 123 -2.01 -17.43 -6.55
N PHE A 124 -2.00 -17.03 -5.27
CA PHE A 124 -1.94 -17.94 -4.13
C PHE A 124 -2.84 -17.42 -3.01
N GLY A 125 -3.47 -18.34 -2.26
CA GLY A 125 -4.45 -17.97 -1.22
C GLY A 125 -3.98 -18.26 0.21
N GLN A 126 -3.12 -19.25 0.38
CA GLN A 126 -2.64 -19.66 1.70
C GLN A 126 -1.12 -19.86 1.70
N GLY A 127 -0.50 -19.63 2.87
CA GLY A 127 0.93 -19.81 3.01
C GLY A 127 1.75 -18.70 2.37
N GLN A 128 2.86 -19.06 1.77
CA GLN A 128 3.83 -18.16 1.15
C GLN A 128 4.15 -18.67 -0.25
N MET A 129 4.49 -17.76 -1.15
CA MET A 129 5.00 -18.10 -2.48
C MET A 129 6.42 -17.52 -2.62
N SER A 130 7.34 -18.30 -3.19
CA SER A 130 8.70 -17.84 -3.44
C SER A 130 9.01 -17.83 -4.93
N LEU A 131 9.75 -16.82 -5.37
CA LEU A 131 10.24 -16.64 -6.73
C LEU A 131 11.74 -16.37 -6.70
N LYS A 132 12.52 -17.14 -7.47
CA LYS A 132 13.97 -16.95 -7.54
C LYS A 132 14.34 -16.04 -8.70
N VAL A 133 15.08 -14.95 -8.41
CA VAL A 133 15.54 -13.94 -9.37
C VAL A 133 17.08 -13.91 -9.34
N GLY A 134 17.71 -14.59 -10.26
CA GLY A 134 19.17 -14.74 -10.21
C GLY A 134 19.63 -15.43 -8.93
N LYS A 135 20.36 -14.68 -8.08
CA LYS A 135 20.85 -15.16 -6.77
C LYS A 135 19.90 -14.84 -5.61
N LYS A 136 18.81 -14.12 -5.86
CA LYS A 136 17.88 -13.66 -4.82
C LYS A 136 16.60 -14.48 -4.78
N ASN A 137 16.10 -14.71 -3.56
CA ASN A 137 14.80 -15.32 -3.31
C ASN A 137 13.84 -14.22 -2.85
N LEU A 138 12.74 -14.07 -3.59
CA LEU A 138 11.64 -13.18 -3.25
C LEU A 138 10.53 -14.01 -2.62
N THR A 139 10.27 -13.81 -1.34
CA THR A 139 9.20 -14.52 -0.64
C THR A 139 8.02 -13.58 -0.38
N MET A 140 6.90 -13.89 -1.04
CA MET A 140 5.62 -13.21 -0.86
C MET A 140 4.93 -13.78 0.38
N VAL A 141 4.61 -12.91 1.33
CA VAL A 141 3.99 -13.28 2.61
C VAL A 141 2.70 -12.51 2.83
N PRO A 142 1.61 -13.16 3.30
CA PRO A 142 0.38 -12.47 3.64
C PRO A 142 0.60 -11.40 4.73
N MET A 143 0.10 -10.20 4.45
CA MET A 143 0.18 -9.01 5.30
C MET A 143 -1.17 -8.26 5.29
N PRO A 144 -2.28 -8.90 5.70
CA PRO A 144 -3.58 -8.24 5.71
C PRO A 144 -3.62 -7.11 6.75
N GLY A 145 -4.59 -6.21 6.60
CA GLY A 145 -4.83 -5.13 7.56
C GLY A 145 -5.28 -3.84 6.90
N HIS A 146 -4.49 -3.29 5.99
CA HIS A 146 -4.89 -2.21 5.10
C HIS A 146 -6.01 -2.67 4.15
N SER A 147 -5.79 -3.81 3.54
CA SER A 147 -6.75 -4.56 2.74
C SER A 147 -6.64 -6.06 3.07
N LYS A 148 -7.67 -6.85 2.72
CA LYS A 148 -7.71 -8.28 3.05
C LYS A 148 -6.77 -9.12 2.19
N ASP A 149 -6.43 -8.64 1.01
CA ASP A 149 -5.57 -9.28 0.01
C ASP A 149 -4.09 -8.90 0.17
N GLY A 150 -3.75 -8.06 1.15
CA GLY A 150 -2.41 -7.54 1.34
C GLY A 150 -1.34 -8.61 1.46
N ILE A 151 -0.27 -8.46 0.68
CA ILE A 151 0.98 -9.23 0.80
C ILE A 151 2.16 -8.28 0.86
N GLY A 152 3.27 -8.74 1.45
CA GLY A 152 4.57 -8.10 1.32
C GLY A 152 5.56 -9.03 0.61
N VAL A 153 6.64 -8.47 0.08
CA VAL A 153 7.68 -9.20 -0.65
C VAL A 153 9.01 -9.04 0.06
N LEU A 154 9.54 -10.12 0.62
CA LEU A 154 10.85 -10.17 1.25
C LEU A 154 11.93 -10.57 0.22
N VAL A 155 12.93 -9.73 0.04
CA VAL A 155 14.20 -10.12 -0.61
C VAL A 155 15.08 -10.73 0.46
N GLU A 156 15.17 -12.05 0.50
CA GLU A 156 15.71 -12.80 1.65
C GLU A 156 17.17 -12.49 1.93
N GLU A 157 18.01 -12.44 0.90
CA GLU A 157 19.46 -12.24 1.02
C GLU A 157 19.82 -10.85 1.54
N ASP A 158 19.04 -9.83 1.19
CA ASP A 158 19.29 -8.44 1.59
C ASP A 158 18.45 -8.00 2.79
N ARG A 159 17.52 -8.83 3.24
CA ARG A 159 16.55 -8.47 4.30
C ARG A 159 15.78 -7.18 4.00
N VAL A 160 15.53 -6.90 2.72
CA VAL A 160 14.71 -5.79 2.24
C VAL A 160 13.28 -6.28 2.09
N PHE A 161 12.34 -5.56 2.69
CA PHE A 161 10.92 -5.91 2.67
C PHE A 161 10.07 -4.82 2.01
N PHE A 162 9.47 -5.15 0.89
CA PHE A 162 8.44 -4.32 0.25
C PHE A 162 7.10 -4.66 0.88
N SER A 163 6.61 -3.79 1.72
CA SER A 163 5.46 -4.08 2.58
C SER A 163 4.10 -3.81 1.93
N GLY A 164 4.09 -3.13 0.78
CA GLY A 164 2.87 -2.48 0.34
C GLY A 164 2.28 -1.63 1.47
N ASP A 165 0.99 -1.44 1.49
CA ASP A 165 0.29 -0.59 2.47
C ASP A 165 0.09 -1.25 3.84
N ALA A 166 0.61 -2.48 4.03
CA ALA A 166 0.69 -3.07 5.37
C ALA A 166 1.59 -2.25 6.31
N PHE A 167 2.51 -1.44 5.75
CA PHE A 167 3.31 -0.48 6.49
C PHE A 167 3.35 0.85 5.76
N MET A 168 2.89 1.92 6.41
CA MET A 168 2.82 3.28 5.92
C MET A 168 3.18 4.26 7.04
N PRO A 169 3.58 5.51 6.75
CA PRO A 169 3.81 6.55 7.76
C PRO A 169 2.58 6.79 8.64
N LEU A 170 1.38 6.68 8.05
CA LEU A 170 0.08 6.66 8.73
C LEU A 170 -0.63 5.36 8.34
N PRO A 171 -0.88 4.40 9.27
CA PRO A 171 -1.69 3.22 8.96
C PRO A 171 -3.04 3.58 8.38
N TYR A 172 -3.47 2.90 7.31
CA TYR A 172 -4.73 3.17 6.62
C TYR A 172 -5.54 1.87 6.49
N ILE A 173 -6.73 1.82 7.14
CA ILE A 173 -7.47 0.57 7.41
C ILE A 173 -8.86 0.49 6.76
N VAL A 174 -9.13 1.28 5.71
CA VAL A 174 -10.49 1.43 5.15
C VAL A 174 -11.07 0.18 4.50
N ASP A 175 -10.24 -0.65 3.87
CA ASP A 175 -10.65 -1.88 3.17
C ASP A 175 -10.23 -3.16 3.90
N GLY A 176 -9.68 -3.03 5.10
CA GLY A 176 -9.18 -4.14 5.89
C GLY A 176 -9.75 -4.22 7.29
N ASP A 177 -8.91 -4.61 8.23
CA ASP A 177 -9.26 -4.80 9.65
C ASP A 177 -8.12 -4.32 10.57
N ILE A 178 -8.50 -3.67 11.67
CA ILE A 178 -7.52 -3.10 12.60
C ILE A 178 -6.70 -4.17 13.35
N GLU A 179 -7.27 -5.33 13.67
CA GLU A 179 -6.53 -6.40 14.36
C GLU A 179 -5.54 -7.07 13.40
N ASP A 180 -5.93 -7.29 12.15
CA ASP A 180 -5.03 -7.76 11.11
C ASP A 180 -3.88 -6.78 10.88
N GLN A 181 -4.17 -5.46 10.84
CA GLN A 181 -3.16 -4.41 10.70
C GLN A 181 -2.16 -4.44 11.87
N ILE A 182 -2.63 -4.58 13.10
CA ILE A 182 -1.79 -4.71 14.29
C ILE A 182 -0.90 -5.95 14.20
N ASN A 183 -1.45 -7.08 13.75
CA ASN A 183 -0.72 -8.34 13.61
C ASN A 183 0.36 -8.25 12.52
N SER A 184 0.05 -7.63 11.38
CA SER A 184 1.00 -7.38 10.29
C SER A 184 2.15 -6.48 10.74
N LEU A 185 1.87 -5.38 11.46
CA LEU A 185 2.91 -4.52 12.03
C LEU A 185 3.83 -5.25 13.02
N LYS A 186 3.28 -6.08 13.91
CA LYS A 186 4.07 -6.90 14.84
C LYS A 186 4.92 -7.93 14.11
N LYS A 187 4.40 -8.53 13.03
CA LYS A 187 5.14 -9.45 12.18
C LYS A 187 6.33 -8.75 11.54
N ILE A 188 6.17 -7.55 10.96
CA ILE A 188 7.27 -6.76 10.40
C ILE A 188 8.38 -6.52 11.43
N SER A 189 8.03 -6.10 12.65
CA SER A 189 9.01 -5.89 13.74
C SER A 189 9.81 -7.16 14.08
N SER A 190 9.21 -8.34 13.93
CA SER A 190 9.86 -9.62 14.26
C SER A 190 10.69 -10.23 13.13
N MET A 191 10.63 -9.67 11.92
CA MET A 191 11.29 -10.26 10.74
C MET A 191 12.80 -10.04 10.68
N GLY A 192 13.38 -9.15 11.48
CA GLY A 192 14.83 -8.86 11.47
C GLY A 192 15.28 -8.25 10.14
N LEU A 193 14.60 -7.21 9.70
CA LEU A 193 14.80 -6.55 8.40
C LEU A 193 15.95 -5.53 8.47
N GLU A 194 16.64 -5.32 7.35
CA GLU A 194 17.58 -4.22 7.16
C GLU A 194 16.87 -2.95 6.68
N ASN A 195 15.92 -3.10 5.74
CA ASN A 195 15.14 -1.99 5.21
C ASN A 195 13.69 -2.41 4.96
N VAL A 196 12.75 -1.48 5.20
CA VAL A 196 11.35 -1.62 4.78
C VAL A 196 11.04 -0.54 3.75
N VAL A 197 10.65 -0.95 2.56
CA VAL A 197 10.03 -0.09 1.56
C VAL A 197 8.55 -0.08 1.87
N GLN A 198 8.07 1.08 2.36
CA GLN A 198 6.66 1.29 2.69
C GLN A 198 5.82 1.37 1.41
N GLY A 199 4.51 1.14 1.48
CA GLY A 199 3.62 1.38 0.34
C GLY A 199 3.58 2.85 -0.08
N HIS A 200 3.69 3.76 0.88
CA HIS A 200 3.80 5.21 0.67
C HIS A 200 4.89 5.78 1.58
N GLY A 201 5.62 6.78 1.11
CA GLY A 201 6.66 7.47 1.88
C GLY A 201 8.05 6.87 1.69
N ASP A 202 8.98 7.26 2.55
CA ASP A 202 10.40 6.94 2.43
C ASP A 202 10.73 5.53 2.92
N ILE A 203 11.94 5.06 2.59
CA ILE A 203 12.47 3.80 3.11
C ILE A 203 12.70 3.93 4.61
N VAL A 204 12.25 2.94 5.38
CA VAL A 204 12.52 2.85 6.83
C VAL A 204 13.73 1.94 7.04
N LEU A 205 14.76 2.50 7.64
CA LEU A 205 16.03 1.82 7.88
C LEU A 205 15.95 0.95 9.14
N ARG A 206 16.82 -0.06 9.25
CA ARG A 206 16.86 -1.03 10.35
C ARG A 206 16.72 -0.40 11.75
N GLY A 207 17.44 0.69 12.02
CA GLY A 207 17.41 1.37 13.32
C GLY A 207 16.09 2.09 13.64
N GLU A 208 15.24 2.29 12.65
CA GLU A 208 13.99 3.05 12.74
C GLU A 208 12.74 2.15 12.76
N ILE A 209 12.87 0.90 12.29
CA ILE A 209 11.72 -0.01 12.08
C ILE A 209 10.91 -0.21 13.36
N GLU A 210 11.59 -0.52 14.48
CA GLU A 210 10.88 -0.75 15.75
C GLU A 210 10.18 0.51 16.27
N ILE A 211 10.79 1.68 16.09
CA ILE A 211 10.21 2.97 16.48
C ILE A 211 8.97 3.25 15.63
N ALA A 212 9.09 3.14 14.32
CA ALA A 212 8.00 3.39 13.39
C ALA A 212 6.82 2.41 13.59
N VAL A 213 7.10 1.12 13.84
CA VAL A 213 6.07 0.13 14.21
C VAL A 213 5.37 0.54 15.51
N LYS A 214 6.13 0.92 16.55
CA LYS A 214 5.56 1.36 17.84
C LYS A 214 4.67 2.59 17.69
N GLU A 215 5.09 3.57 16.91
CA GLU A 215 4.30 4.76 16.60
C GLU A 215 2.99 4.41 15.87
N ASN A 216 3.06 3.51 14.88
CA ASN A 216 1.89 3.03 14.16
C ASN A 216 0.91 2.27 15.08
N LEU A 217 1.41 1.41 15.95
CA LEU A 217 0.59 0.71 16.95
C LEU A 217 -0.04 1.68 17.95
N SER A 218 0.70 2.71 18.37
CA SER A 218 0.20 3.76 19.26
C SER A 218 -0.93 4.56 18.61
N TYR A 219 -0.77 4.95 17.33
CA TYR A 219 -1.80 5.60 16.55
C TYR A 219 -3.08 4.75 16.44
N LEU A 220 -2.97 3.47 16.08
CA LEU A 220 -4.11 2.55 15.99
C LEU A 220 -4.84 2.40 17.33
N SER A 221 -4.09 2.36 18.42
CA SER A 221 -4.66 2.36 19.79
C SER A 221 -5.40 3.66 20.10
N ALA A 222 -4.84 4.82 19.72
CA ALA A 222 -5.43 6.13 19.96
C ALA A 222 -6.75 6.30 19.21
N ILE A 223 -6.80 6.00 17.91
CA ILE A 223 -8.03 6.09 17.10
C ILE A 223 -9.11 5.11 17.60
N ARG A 224 -8.72 3.89 18.00
CA ARG A 224 -9.66 2.93 18.60
C ARG A 224 -10.31 3.47 19.88
N LYS A 225 -9.51 4.10 20.76
CA LYS A 225 -10.01 4.73 21.98
C LYS A 225 -10.94 5.90 21.66
N ALA A 226 -10.58 6.74 20.70
CA ALA A 226 -11.40 7.87 20.26
C ALA A 226 -12.74 7.40 19.70
N VAL A 227 -12.76 6.42 18.81
CA VAL A 227 -13.96 5.86 18.19
C VAL A 227 -14.89 5.24 19.26
N ARG A 228 -14.34 4.46 20.20
CA ARG A 228 -15.14 3.89 21.30
C ARG A 228 -15.73 4.97 22.24
N LYS A 229 -15.01 6.07 22.43
CA LYS A 229 -15.51 7.22 23.21
C LYS A 229 -16.62 7.95 22.45
N ALA A 230 -16.44 8.21 21.17
CA ALA A 230 -17.43 8.86 20.32
C ALA A 230 -18.74 8.06 20.22
N GLY A 231 -18.67 6.72 20.10
CA GLY A 231 -19.85 5.84 20.05
C GLY A 231 -20.76 5.87 21.27
N ARG A 232 -20.35 6.54 22.36
CA ARG A 232 -21.20 6.81 23.53
C ARG A 232 -21.94 8.15 23.45
N ARG A 233 -21.70 8.95 22.39
CA ARG A 233 -22.34 10.25 22.18
C ARG A 233 -23.61 10.10 21.36
N LYS A 234 -24.52 11.07 21.48
CA LYS A 234 -25.74 11.12 20.65
C LYS A 234 -25.39 11.31 19.17
N TYR A 235 -24.39 12.13 18.90
CA TYR A 235 -23.85 12.42 17.57
C TYR A 235 -22.38 12.03 17.53
N PRO A 236 -22.05 10.76 17.20
CA PRO A 236 -20.68 10.27 17.24
C PRO A 236 -19.77 10.96 16.23
N TRP A 237 -20.29 11.35 15.06
CA TRP A 237 -19.49 12.00 14.01
C TRP A 237 -18.94 13.34 14.48
N ASP A 238 -19.75 14.20 15.09
CA ASP A 238 -19.33 15.50 15.62
C ASP A 238 -18.15 15.36 16.61
N ALA A 239 -18.20 14.31 17.44
CA ALA A 239 -17.12 14.01 18.36
C ALA A 239 -15.86 13.43 17.70
N LEU A 240 -16.00 12.80 16.52
CA LEU A 240 -14.87 12.28 15.74
C LEU A 240 -14.18 13.39 14.95
N GLU A 241 -14.92 14.37 14.44
CA GLU A 241 -14.36 15.54 13.73
C GLU A 241 -13.45 16.40 14.63
N GLU A 242 -13.65 16.36 15.95
CA GLU A 242 -12.78 17.02 16.92
C GLU A 242 -11.45 16.28 17.15
N VAL A 243 -11.31 15.04 16.66
CA VAL A 243 -10.11 14.22 16.83
C VAL A 243 -9.17 14.45 15.66
N ASP A 244 -8.18 15.28 15.83
CA ASP A 244 -7.16 15.49 14.81
C ASP A 244 -6.06 14.40 14.83
N VAL A 245 -5.34 14.28 13.73
CA VAL A 245 -4.29 13.27 13.53
C VAL A 245 -3.13 13.46 14.52
N GLU A 246 -2.85 14.69 14.92
CA GLU A 246 -1.76 15.04 15.83
C GLU A 246 -2.07 14.63 17.27
N SER A 247 -3.31 14.74 17.69
CA SER A 247 -3.77 14.22 18.98
C SER A 247 -3.65 12.70 19.09
N CYS A 248 -3.58 12.01 17.94
CA CYS A 248 -3.34 10.58 17.85
C CYS A 248 -1.85 10.22 17.62
N GLY A 249 -0.93 11.21 17.68
CA GLY A 249 0.52 11.01 17.63
C GLY A 249 1.11 10.92 16.24
N LYS A 250 0.41 11.39 15.20
CA LYS A 250 0.91 11.45 13.83
C LYS A 250 0.89 12.89 13.30
N SER A 251 1.88 13.24 12.48
CA SER A 251 1.98 14.56 11.88
C SER A 251 1.03 14.73 10.70
N ARG A 252 0.42 15.92 10.56
CA ARG A 252 -0.45 16.26 9.43
C ARG A 252 0.26 16.35 8.07
N VAL A 253 1.58 16.50 8.05
CA VAL A 253 2.35 16.63 6.81
C VAL A 253 2.70 15.28 6.18
N LEU A 254 2.46 14.16 6.87
CA LEU A 254 2.73 12.82 6.36
C LEU A 254 1.97 12.58 5.05
N ILE A 255 2.58 11.77 4.18
CA ILE A 255 2.01 11.36 2.87
C ILE A 255 1.66 12.61 2.03
N GLY A 256 2.59 13.59 1.95
CA GLY A 256 2.37 14.81 1.18
C GLY A 256 1.25 15.70 1.70
N GLY A 257 0.90 15.62 3.01
CA GLY A 257 -0.17 16.39 3.63
C GLY A 257 -1.54 15.71 3.61
N LEU A 258 -1.65 14.47 3.12
CA LEU A 258 -2.91 13.71 3.08
C LEU A 258 -3.30 13.08 4.43
N ALA A 259 -2.40 13.09 5.41
CA ALA A 259 -2.64 12.43 6.70
C ALA A 259 -3.95 12.85 7.40
N PRO A 260 -4.39 14.12 7.43
CA PRO A 260 -5.67 14.49 8.04
C PRO A 260 -6.87 13.82 7.36
N GLU A 261 -6.89 13.79 6.02
CA GLU A 261 -7.96 13.16 5.25
C GLU A 261 -8.02 11.64 5.50
N LEU A 262 -6.87 10.96 5.40
CA LEU A 262 -6.76 9.52 5.66
C LEU A 262 -7.15 9.19 7.11
N HIS A 263 -6.80 10.05 8.06
CA HIS A 263 -7.18 9.90 9.46
C HIS A 263 -8.69 9.92 9.65
N MET A 264 -9.39 10.88 9.04
CA MET A 264 -10.86 10.95 9.12
C MET A 264 -11.52 9.72 8.49
N ARG A 265 -10.99 9.24 7.36
CA ARG A 265 -11.44 7.99 6.73
C ARG A 265 -11.22 6.78 7.64
N ASN A 266 -10.08 6.71 8.35
CA ASN A 266 -9.81 5.68 9.35
C ASN A 266 -10.81 5.69 10.50
N LEU A 267 -11.12 6.87 11.06
CA LEU A 267 -12.11 7.01 12.14
C LEU A 267 -13.48 6.49 11.71
N LYS A 268 -13.91 6.85 10.49
CA LYS A 268 -15.19 6.41 9.91
C LYS A 268 -15.22 4.90 9.66
N ALA A 269 -14.16 4.35 9.06
CA ALA A 269 -14.06 2.92 8.79
C ALA A 269 -14.04 2.11 10.09
N LEU A 270 -13.25 2.54 11.07
CA LEU A 270 -13.15 1.88 12.37
C LEU A 270 -14.45 1.97 13.17
N TYR A 271 -15.17 3.09 13.09
CA TYR A 271 -16.50 3.20 13.70
C TYR A 271 -17.45 2.15 13.13
N LYS A 272 -17.48 2.03 11.79
CA LYS A 272 -18.27 1.01 11.11
C LYS A 272 -17.86 -0.41 11.50
N GLN A 273 -16.57 -0.69 11.65
CA GLN A 273 -16.08 -2.01 12.10
C GLN A 273 -16.57 -2.33 13.53
N ILE A 274 -16.58 -1.35 14.44
CA ILE A 274 -16.91 -1.57 15.86
C ILE A 274 -18.43 -1.60 16.10
N PHE A 275 -19.21 -0.76 15.42
CA PHE A 275 -20.64 -0.55 15.70
C PHE A 275 -21.56 -1.10 14.60
N GLY A 276 -21.03 -1.51 13.45
CA GLY A 276 -21.80 -2.08 12.32
C GLY A 276 -22.50 -1.04 11.44
N GLU A 277 -22.45 0.25 11.79
CA GLU A 277 -23.10 1.36 11.10
C GLU A 277 -22.15 2.56 10.94
N LEU A 278 -22.54 3.53 10.13
CA LEU A 278 -21.80 4.79 10.03
C LEU A 278 -22.15 5.70 11.22
N PRO A 279 -21.21 6.56 11.67
CA PRO A 279 -21.46 7.49 12.77
C PRO A 279 -22.51 8.53 12.35
N ALA A 280 -23.51 8.74 13.23
CA ALA A 280 -24.50 9.79 13.06
C ALA A 280 -23.90 11.18 13.35
N ALA A 281 -24.29 12.19 12.54
CA ALA A 281 -23.96 13.60 12.73
C ALA A 281 -25.17 14.36 13.34
N SER A 282 -24.93 15.52 13.93
CA SER A 282 -26.01 16.46 14.29
C SER A 282 -26.60 17.07 13.02
N ASP A 283 -27.90 17.36 13.03
CA ASP A 283 -28.69 17.82 11.86
C ASP A 283 -28.26 19.18 11.23
N TYR A 284 -27.02 19.61 11.44
CA TYR A 284 -26.50 20.88 10.91
C TYR A 284 -25.84 20.79 9.52
N ASP A 285 -25.64 19.58 8.96
CA ASP A 285 -25.03 19.39 7.63
C ASP A 285 -25.97 18.69 6.64
N TYR A 286 -27.13 19.33 6.33
CA TYR A 286 -27.94 19.02 5.15
C TYR A 286 -27.82 20.14 4.10
N TYR A 287 -26.67 20.77 3.98
CA TYR A 287 -26.35 21.66 2.85
C TYR A 287 -24.91 21.40 2.43
N ASP A 288 -24.78 20.36 1.54
CA ASP A 288 -23.85 20.38 0.40
C ASP A 288 -24.23 19.24 -0.57
#